data_050ef54a4deff58bd23753ad22e133cb
#
_entry.id   050ef54a4deff58bd23753ad22e133cb
#
_cell.length_a   1.000
_cell.length_b   1.000
_cell.length_c   1.000
_cell.angle_alpha   90.00
_cell.angle_beta   90.00
_cell.angle_gamma   90.00
#
_symmetry.space_group_name_H-M   'P 1'
#
loop_
_entity.id
_entity.type
_entity.pdbx_description
1 polymer ?
#
loop_
_entity_poly.entity_id
_entity_poly.type
_entity_poly.pdbx_seq_one_letter_code
_entity_poly.pdbx_strand_id
1 'polypeptide(L)'
;MVRTHEKAVEAQFGSRAKAYVDSTVHSQGADLDALDSIVRNSAPTRALDLGTGGGHVSYLMARQAKGVVAVDLSNEMIAAVARTASERGLGNIETVAAPAENLPFEDGGFDFLACRYSAHHWRNFDGGLREASRVLKRGSTAVFIDVYSPGPALFDTHLQAVELIRDTSHVRDYTMSEWIAALARSGFAPVGCQTWRLRMDFPTWTARMGTSEQNARAIRTLQAAASAEVEAHFAIEDDGSFMLDVLMIEARNR
;
A
#
# COMPACT_ATOMS: atom_id res chain seq x y z
N MET A 1 -5.66 -0.85 -28.86
CA MET A 1 -4.47 -0.38 -28.12
C MET A 1 -4.08 -1.43 -27.11
N VAL A 2 -2.79 -1.74 -26.99
CA VAL A 2 -2.31 -2.66 -25.94
C VAL A 2 -2.45 -1.93 -24.59
N ARG A 3 -3.15 -2.54 -23.64
CA ARG A 3 -3.33 -1.99 -22.27
C ARG A 3 -2.09 -2.36 -21.46
N THR A 4 -1.22 -1.38 -21.16
CA THR A 4 -0.08 -1.59 -20.26
C THR A 4 -0.56 -1.77 -18.82
N HIS A 5 0.27 -2.37 -17.94
CA HIS A 5 -0.06 -2.52 -16.52
C HIS A 5 -0.31 -1.17 -15.84
N GLU A 6 0.54 -0.18 -16.08
CA GLU A 6 0.37 1.19 -15.57
C GLU A 6 -1.00 1.79 -15.93
N LYS A 7 -1.41 1.64 -17.20
CA LYS A 7 -2.76 2.06 -17.62
C LYS A 7 -3.88 1.26 -16.94
N ALA A 8 -3.63 0.00 -16.58
CA ALA A 8 -4.60 -0.79 -15.83
C ALA A 8 -4.74 -0.27 -14.40
N VAL A 9 -3.63 0.03 -13.72
CA VAL A 9 -3.60 0.63 -12.38
C VAL A 9 -4.28 2.01 -12.40
N GLU A 10 -3.88 2.90 -13.31
CA GLU A 10 -4.46 4.25 -13.45
C GLU A 10 -5.97 4.19 -13.66
N ALA A 11 -6.47 3.35 -14.59
CA ALA A 11 -7.90 3.20 -14.85
C ALA A 11 -8.66 2.61 -13.64
N GLN A 12 -8.03 1.70 -12.88
CA GLN A 12 -8.61 1.06 -11.71
C GLN A 12 -8.80 2.07 -10.57
N PHE A 13 -7.80 2.88 -10.28
CA PHE A 13 -7.79 3.79 -9.15
C PHE A 13 -8.33 5.19 -9.47
N GLY A 14 -8.09 5.73 -10.66
CA GLY A 14 -8.48 7.09 -11.03
C GLY A 14 -9.98 7.36 -10.86
N SER A 15 -10.84 6.47 -11.37
CA SER A 15 -12.30 6.60 -11.24
C SER A 15 -12.82 6.46 -9.80
N ARG A 16 -11.99 6.02 -8.85
CA ARG A 16 -12.34 5.72 -7.45
C ARG A 16 -11.66 6.61 -6.44
N ALA A 17 -10.95 7.66 -6.88
CA ALA A 17 -10.17 8.54 -6.00
C ALA A 17 -10.99 9.05 -4.80
N LYS A 18 -12.26 9.45 -5.01
CA LYS A 18 -13.14 9.89 -3.92
C LYS A 18 -13.41 8.78 -2.90
N ALA A 19 -13.69 7.55 -3.36
CA ALA A 19 -13.96 6.42 -2.47
C ALA A 19 -12.73 6.05 -1.59
N TYR A 20 -11.52 6.27 -2.11
CA TYR A 20 -10.28 6.06 -1.35
C TYR A 20 -10.04 7.17 -0.32
N VAL A 21 -10.31 8.44 -0.65
CA VAL A 21 -10.23 9.56 0.30
C VAL A 21 -11.21 9.39 1.45
N ASP A 22 -12.45 8.94 1.17
CA ASP A 22 -13.51 8.78 2.16
C ASP A 22 -13.45 7.43 2.91
N SER A 23 -12.49 6.56 2.60
CA SER A 23 -12.39 5.21 3.15
C SER A 23 -12.00 5.19 4.62
N THR A 24 -12.90 4.71 5.49
CA THR A 24 -12.64 4.54 6.93
C THR A 24 -11.58 3.47 7.21
N VAL A 25 -11.54 2.39 6.43
CA VAL A 25 -10.53 1.32 6.57
C VAL A 25 -9.10 1.82 6.34
N HIS A 26 -8.93 2.83 5.46
CA HIS A 26 -7.60 3.41 5.19
C HIS A 26 -7.28 4.61 6.10
N SER A 27 -8.28 5.24 6.71
CA SER A 27 -8.09 6.43 7.55
C SER A 27 -7.80 6.13 9.02
N GLN A 28 -7.93 4.89 9.44
CA GLN A 28 -7.76 4.44 10.84
C GLN A 28 -7.13 3.05 10.86
N GLY A 29 -6.53 2.67 11.98
CA GLY A 29 -6.00 1.33 12.19
C GLY A 29 -4.70 1.34 12.99
N ALA A 30 -4.39 0.19 13.62
CA ALA A 30 -3.19 0.03 14.44
C ALA A 30 -1.88 0.29 13.67
N ASP A 31 -1.89 0.04 12.37
CA ASP A 31 -0.78 0.31 11.46
C ASP A 31 -0.52 1.82 11.30
N LEU A 32 -1.59 2.64 11.19
CA LEU A 32 -1.46 4.10 11.15
C LEU A 32 -1.03 4.67 12.50
N ASP A 33 -1.52 4.14 13.62
CA ASP A 33 -1.12 4.57 14.97
C ASP A 33 0.36 4.27 15.21
N ALA A 34 0.84 3.11 14.77
CA ALA A 34 2.25 2.74 14.81
C ALA A 34 3.09 3.65 13.91
N LEU A 35 2.65 3.91 12.67
CA LEU A 35 3.30 4.84 11.75
C LEU A 35 3.38 6.25 12.34
N ASP A 36 2.29 6.79 12.91
CA ASP A 36 2.27 8.12 13.54
C ASP A 36 3.34 8.27 14.62
N SER A 37 3.51 7.21 15.43
CA SER A 37 4.53 7.17 16.47
C SER A 37 5.95 7.23 15.89
N ILE A 38 6.22 6.49 14.79
CA ILE A 38 7.53 6.50 14.11
C ILE A 38 7.79 7.87 13.47
N VAL A 39 6.80 8.44 12.77
CA VAL A 39 6.91 9.77 12.14
C VAL A 39 7.20 10.85 13.19
N ARG A 40 6.47 10.84 14.31
CA ARG A 40 6.66 11.78 15.42
C ARG A 40 8.07 11.70 16.01
N ASN A 41 8.58 10.49 16.21
CA ASN A 41 9.94 10.28 16.72
C ASN A 41 11.02 10.69 15.71
N SER A 42 10.75 10.55 14.43
CA SER A 42 11.67 10.91 13.35
C SER A 42 11.69 12.43 13.07
N ALA A 43 10.58 13.14 13.33
CA ALA A 43 10.37 14.57 13.08
C ALA A 43 10.91 15.04 11.72
N PRO A 44 10.43 14.48 10.61
CA PRO A 44 11.06 14.67 9.30
C PRO A 44 10.99 16.11 8.81
N THR A 45 12.03 16.53 8.10
CA THR A 45 12.03 17.82 7.39
C THR A 45 11.34 17.69 6.03
N ARG A 46 11.61 16.62 5.30
CA ARG A 46 10.98 16.33 4.00
C ARG A 46 10.66 14.85 3.88
N ALA A 47 9.39 14.51 4.01
CA ALA A 47 8.89 13.14 3.94
C ALA A 47 8.32 12.82 2.55
N LEU A 48 8.44 11.55 2.14
CA LEU A 48 7.84 10.99 0.93
C LEU A 48 6.75 9.98 1.31
N ASP A 49 5.55 10.15 0.75
CA ASP A 49 4.47 9.16 0.75
C ASP A 49 4.43 8.50 -0.63
N LEU A 50 4.91 7.27 -0.73
CA LEU A 50 5.10 6.55 -1.98
C LEU A 50 3.91 5.63 -2.26
N GLY A 51 3.11 5.97 -3.27
CA GLY A 51 1.83 5.34 -3.54
C GLY A 51 0.74 5.85 -2.59
N THR A 52 0.55 7.18 -2.57
CA THR A 52 -0.27 7.88 -1.56
C THR A 52 -1.75 7.48 -1.58
N GLY A 53 -2.29 7.03 -2.74
CA GLY A 53 -3.70 6.72 -2.89
C GLY A 53 -4.59 7.86 -2.39
N GLY A 54 -5.46 7.60 -1.41
CA GLY A 54 -6.35 8.60 -0.81
C GLY A 54 -5.67 9.64 0.11
N GLY A 55 -4.34 9.60 0.27
CA GLY A 55 -3.56 10.60 1.01
C GLY A 55 -3.51 10.42 2.53
N HIS A 56 -4.03 9.34 3.08
CA HIS A 56 -4.13 9.15 4.55
C HIS A 56 -2.78 9.22 5.25
N VAL A 57 -1.73 8.64 4.66
CA VAL A 57 -0.36 8.70 5.17
C VAL A 57 0.20 10.12 5.01
N SER A 58 -0.03 10.76 3.87
CA SER A 58 0.37 12.16 3.64
C SER A 58 -0.22 13.12 4.68
N TYR A 59 -1.54 12.99 4.97
CA TYR A 59 -2.20 13.84 5.97
C TYR A 59 -1.70 13.58 7.39
N LEU A 60 -1.36 12.33 7.71
CA LEU A 60 -0.74 11.97 8.98
C LEU A 60 0.64 12.61 9.10
N MET A 61 1.50 12.42 8.11
CA MET A 61 2.86 12.94 8.11
C MET A 61 2.90 14.48 8.12
N ALA A 62 1.98 15.14 7.43
CA ALA A 62 1.93 16.60 7.33
C ALA A 62 1.75 17.31 8.69
N ARG A 63 1.25 16.61 9.70
CA ARG A 63 1.12 17.14 11.06
C ARG A 63 2.45 17.21 11.81
N GLN A 64 3.44 16.44 11.38
CA GLN A 64 4.73 16.25 12.07
C GLN A 64 5.92 16.70 11.22
N ALA A 65 5.82 16.59 9.89
CA ALA A 65 6.86 16.95 8.94
C ALA A 65 6.80 18.43 8.56
N LYS A 66 7.93 19.05 8.20
CA LYS A 66 7.92 20.41 7.62
C LYS A 66 7.36 20.42 6.21
N GLY A 67 7.58 19.36 5.43
CA GLY A 67 7.02 19.18 4.10
C GLY A 67 6.80 17.70 3.79
N VAL A 68 5.75 17.39 3.04
CA VAL A 68 5.41 16.05 2.56
C VAL A 68 5.26 16.10 1.05
N VAL A 69 5.82 15.13 0.36
CA VAL A 69 5.55 14.89 -1.07
C VAL A 69 4.72 13.62 -1.18
N ALA A 70 3.52 13.74 -1.72
CA ALA A 70 2.59 12.65 -1.99
C ALA A 70 2.76 12.20 -3.44
N VAL A 71 3.15 10.94 -3.66
CA VAL A 71 3.36 10.38 -5.01
C VAL A 71 2.35 9.28 -5.29
N ASP A 72 1.73 9.34 -6.46
CA ASP A 72 0.89 8.27 -6.99
C ASP A 72 1.01 8.22 -8.52
N LEU A 73 0.70 7.07 -9.11
CA LEU A 73 0.67 6.91 -10.56
C LEU A 73 -0.53 7.65 -11.19
N SER A 74 -1.67 7.72 -10.47
CA SER A 74 -2.93 8.29 -10.95
C SER A 74 -2.99 9.81 -10.74
N ASN A 75 -3.13 10.56 -11.84
CA ASN A 75 -3.36 12.00 -11.81
C ASN A 75 -4.64 12.37 -11.03
N GLU A 76 -5.69 11.55 -11.13
CA GLU A 76 -6.95 11.77 -10.43
C GLU A 76 -6.77 11.62 -8.90
N MET A 77 -5.98 10.62 -8.45
CA MET A 77 -5.63 10.45 -7.04
C MET A 77 -4.87 11.68 -6.54
N ILE A 78 -3.83 12.08 -7.25
CA ILE A 78 -3.01 13.26 -6.93
C ILE A 78 -3.87 14.53 -6.81
N ALA A 79 -4.79 14.75 -7.76
CA ALA A 79 -5.71 15.88 -7.71
C ALA A 79 -6.69 15.80 -6.52
N ALA A 80 -7.15 14.60 -6.15
CA ALA A 80 -8.01 14.39 -4.99
C ALA A 80 -7.27 14.67 -3.68
N VAL A 81 -6.02 14.19 -3.55
CA VAL A 81 -5.16 14.45 -2.39
C VAL A 81 -4.90 15.95 -2.23
N ALA A 82 -4.56 16.66 -3.32
CA ALA A 82 -4.31 18.11 -3.29
C ALA A 82 -5.54 18.90 -2.82
N ARG A 83 -6.75 18.56 -3.33
CA ARG A 83 -8.01 19.19 -2.88
C ARG A 83 -8.26 18.94 -1.39
N THR A 84 -8.17 17.70 -0.97
CA THR A 84 -8.42 17.33 0.43
C THR A 84 -7.40 17.95 1.39
N ALA A 85 -6.13 18.04 0.99
CA ALA A 85 -5.09 18.74 1.74
C ALA A 85 -5.47 20.22 1.94
N SER A 86 -5.89 20.90 0.86
CA SER A 86 -6.35 22.29 0.91
C SER A 86 -7.57 22.47 1.83
N GLU A 87 -8.57 21.61 1.70
CA GLU A 87 -9.78 21.62 2.56
C GLU A 87 -9.46 21.43 4.05
N ARG A 88 -8.40 20.66 4.35
CA ARG A 88 -7.92 20.40 5.71
C ARG A 88 -6.91 21.45 6.22
N GLY A 89 -6.55 22.46 5.39
CA GLY A 89 -5.56 23.49 5.73
C GLY A 89 -4.13 22.95 5.82
N LEU A 90 -3.81 21.84 5.16
CA LEU A 90 -2.48 21.21 5.13
C LEU A 90 -1.67 21.78 3.97
N GLY A 91 -1.13 23.00 4.15
CA GLY A 91 -0.38 23.73 3.11
C GLY A 91 1.05 23.22 2.85
N ASN A 92 1.48 22.18 3.56
CA ASN A 92 2.82 21.58 3.46
C ASN A 92 2.85 20.25 2.70
N ILE A 93 1.80 19.93 1.92
CA ILE A 93 1.74 18.76 1.05
C ILE A 93 1.91 19.17 -0.41
N GLU A 94 2.95 18.70 -1.05
CA GLU A 94 3.17 18.71 -2.50
C GLU A 94 2.70 17.39 -3.11
N THR A 95 2.13 17.42 -4.31
CA THR A 95 1.65 16.20 -4.99
C THR A 95 2.34 16.01 -6.33
N VAL A 96 2.79 14.80 -6.63
CA VAL A 96 3.54 14.46 -7.85
C VAL A 96 3.02 13.15 -8.46
N ALA A 97 2.71 13.18 -9.76
CA ALA A 97 2.33 11.96 -10.49
C ALA A 97 3.57 11.26 -11.03
N ALA A 98 3.86 10.05 -10.53
CA ALA A 98 4.99 9.24 -10.99
C ALA A 98 4.80 7.77 -10.62
N PRO A 99 5.35 6.81 -11.41
CA PRO A 99 5.46 5.42 -11.00
C PRO A 99 6.53 5.26 -9.90
N ALA A 100 6.32 4.30 -9.00
CA ALA A 100 7.25 4.02 -7.91
C ALA A 100 8.65 3.61 -8.41
N GLU A 101 8.72 3.02 -9.58
CA GLU A 101 9.94 2.53 -10.22
C GLU A 101 10.77 3.60 -10.96
N ASN A 102 10.27 4.84 -11.02
CA ASN A 102 10.96 5.95 -11.68
C ASN A 102 10.53 7.29 -11.07
N LEU A 103 11.13 7.66 -9.97
CA LEU A 103 10.79 8.86 -9.20
C LEU A 103 11.52 10.09 -9.74
N PRO A 104 10.83 11.22 -10.02
CA PRO A 104 11.43 12.43 -10.58
C PRO A 104 12.13 13.29 -9.50
N PHE A 105 12.89 12.65 -8.61
CA PHE A 105 13.60 13.31 -7.53
C PHE A 105 15.09 12.99 -7.57
N GLU A 106 15.89 13.88 -7.04
CA GLU A 106 17.34 13.68 -6.86
C GLU A 106 17.62 12.66 -5.75
N ASP A 107 18.82 12.09 -5.78
CA ASP A 107 19.31 11.17 -4.77
C ASP A 107 19.35 11.85 -3.40
N GLY A 108 18.87 11.16 -2.36
CA GLY A 108 18.89 11.68 -1.00
C GLY A 108 18.06 12.94 -0.77
N GLY A 109 16.99 13.15 -1.54
CA GLY A 109 16.11 14.32 -1.42
C GLY A 109 15.19 14.29 -0.19
N PHE A 110 15.01 13.11 0.45
CA PHE A 110 14.07 12.91 1.56
C PHE A 110 14.77 12.36 2.80
N ASP A 111 14.25 12.69 3.99
CA ASP A 111 14.75 12.18 5.27
C ASP A 111 13.75 11.24 5.99
N PHE A 112 12.62 10.97 5.37
CA PHE A 112 11.65 9.93 5.75
C PHE A 112 10.88 9.45 4.54
N LEU A 113 10.54 8.16 4.50
CA LEU A 113 9.69 7.57 3.49
C LEU A 113 8.66 6.65 4.13
N ALA A 114 7.41 6.74 3.69
CA ALA A 114 6.38 5.74 3.98
C ALA A 114 5.77 5.24 2.68
N CYS A 115 5.42 3.95 2.64
CA CYS A 115 4.63 3.32 1.59
C CYS A 115 3.61 2.42 2.26
N ARG A 116 2.32 2.59 1.92
CA ARG A 116 1.25 1.84 2.57
C ARG A 116 0.23 1.34 1.56
N TYR A 117 0.03 0.01 1.51
CA TYR A 117 -0.91 -0.69 0.61
C TYR A 117 -0.77 -0.30 -0.86
N SER A 118 0.48 -0.27 -1.35
CA SER A 118 0.80 0.14 -2.72
C SER A 118 1.75 -0.82 -3.43
N ALA A 119 2.70 -1.42 -2.71
CA ALA A 119 3.78 -2.18 -3.34
C ALA A 119 3.30 -3.44 -4.05
N HIS A 120 2.16 -4.00 -3.64
CA HIS A 120 1.52 -5.14 -4.29
C HIS A 120 0.95 -4.83 -5.69
N HIS A 121 0.95 -3.55 -6.10
CA HIS A 121 0.62 -3.12 -7.47
C HIS A 121 1.86 -2.81 -8.33
N TRP A 122 3.06 -2.76 -7.76
CA TRP A 122 4.24 -2.38 -8.52
C TRP A 122 4.64 -3.47 -9.50
N ARG A 123 4.78 -3.10 -10.78
CA ARG A 123 5.21 -4.01 -11.84
C ARG A 123 6.59 -4.59 -11.58
N ASN A 124 7.46 -3.81 -10.97
CA ASN A 124 8.83 -4.17 -10.61
C ASN A 124 9.10 -3.80 -9.15
N PHE A 125 8.81 -4.72 -8.26
CA PHE A 125 8.94 -4.54 -6.81
C PHE A 125 10.36 -4.11 -6.39
N ASP A 126 11.39 -4.84 -6.84
CA ASP A 126 12.78 -4.47 -6.55
C ASP A 126 13.16 -3.11 -7.17
N GLY A 127 12.57 -2.75 -8.31
CA GLY A 127 12.74 -1.44 -8.95
C GLY A 127 12.22 -0.31 -8.09
N GLY A 128 10.99 -0.43 -7.59
CA GLY A 128 10.38 0.55 -6.70
C GLY A 128 11.15 0.70 -5.39
N LEU A 129 11.60 -0.42 -4.80
CA LEU A 129 12.42 -0.37 -3.58
C LEU A 129 13.79 0.28 -3.83
N ARG A 130 14.43 0.07 -4.99
CA ARG A 130 15.70 0.76 -5.33
C ARG A 130 15.49 2.26 -5.50
N GLU A 131 14.42 2.69 -6.14
CA GLU A 131 14.07 4.12 -6.25
C GLU A 131 13.79 4.73 -4.88
N ALA A 132 13.02 4.03 -4.03
CA ALA A 132 12.79 4.44 -2.66
C ALA A 132 14.11 4.64 -1.88
N SER A 133 15.08 3.72 -2.03
CA SER A 133 16.41 3.85 -1.42
C SER A 133 17.20 5.01 -2.03
N ARG A 134 17.17 5.19 -3.35
CA ARG A 134 17.90 6.25 -4.05
C ARG A 134 17.49 7.64 -3.57
N VAL A 135 16.18 7.89 -3.48
CA VAL A 135 15.66 9.21 -3.12
C VAL A 135 15.74 9.52 -1.62
N LEU A 136 15.94 8.50 -0.78
CA LEU A 136 16.03 8.64 0.67
C LEU A 136 17.48 8.84 1.11
N LYS A 137 17.74 9.79 2.01
CA LYS A 137 19.09 10.01 2.58
C LYS A 137 19.60 8.77 3.30
N ARG A 138 20.90 8.54 3.23
CA ARG A 138 21.55 7.47 4.00
C ARG A 138 21.28 7.64 5.49
N GLY A 139 21.03 6.55 6.19
CA GLY A 139 20.67 6.52 7.60
C GLY A 139 19.24 6.92 7.94
N SER A 140 18.48 7.42 6.97
CA SER A 140 17.08 7.81 7.19
C SER A 140 16.12 6.61 7.24
N THR A 141 14.96 6.84 7.83
CA THR A 141 13.93 5.81 8.05
C THR A 141 13.02 5.67 6.85
N ALA A 142 12.76 4.43 6.45
CA ALA A 142 11.66 4.05 5.59
C ALA A 142 10.69 3.12 6.34
N VAL A 143 9.39 3.27 6.11
CA VAL A 143 8.34 2.39 6.65
C VAL A 143 7.52 1.84 5.50
N PHE A 144 7.46 0.52 5.39
CA PHE A 144 6.64 -0.19 4.40
C PHE A 144 5.53 -0.95 5.12
N ILE A 145 4.29 -0.69 4.73
CA ILE A 145 3.09 -1.34 5.27
C ILE A 145 2.34 -1.95 4.11
N ASP A 146 2.10 -3.26 4.14
CA ASP A 146 1.32 -3.91 3.09
C ASP A 146 0.65 -5.20 3.58
N VAL A 147 -0.30 -5.70 2.81
CA VAL A 147 -0.75 -7.08 2.92
C VAL A 147 0.45 -7.97 2.59
N TYR A 148 0.65 -9.03 3.37
CA TYR A 148 1.70 -10.00 3.05
C TYR A 148 1.13 -11.40 2.91
N SER A 149 1.73 -12.16 2.02
CA SER A 149 1.34 -13.54 1.81
C SER A 149 1.84 -14.42 2.96
N PRO A 150 0.99 -15.31 3.47
CA PRO A 150 1.44 -16.36 4.38
C PRO A 150 2.50 -17.24 3.72
N GLY A 151 3.44 -17.78 4.52
CA GLY A 151 4.55 -18.60 4.00
C GLY A 151 4.13 -19.91 3.30
N PRO A 152 3.12 -20.69 3.80
CA PRO A 152 2.68 -21.90 3.13
C PRO A 152 2.05 -21.62 1.76
N ALA A 153 2.53 -22.33 0.72
CA ALA A 153 2.07 -22.16 -0.66
C ALA A 153 0.55 -22.34 -0.84
N LEU A 154 -0.09 -23.15 -0.01
CA LEU A 154 -1.54 -23.34 -0.02
C LEU A 154 -2.29 -22.04 0.24
N PHE A 155 -1.85 -21.26 1.24
CA PHE A 155 -2.44 -19.97 1.60
C PHE A 155 -2.05 -18.87 0.62
N ASP A 156 -0.79 -18.87 0.17
CA ASP A 156 -0.31 -17.93 -0.85
C ASP A 156 -1.15 -18.02 -2.12
N THR A 157 -1.33 -19.24 -2.64
CA THR A 157 -2.12 -19.46 -3.86
C THR A 157 -3.56 -18.97 -3.71
N HIS A 158 -4.21 -19.23 -2.57
CA HIS A 158 -5.57 -18.76 -2.31
C HIS A 158 -5.64 -17.24 -2.29
N LEU A 159 -4.73 -16.57 -1.53
CA LEU A 159 -4.68 -15.12 -1.41
C LEU A 159 -4.48 -14.45 -2.77
N GLN A 160 -3.45 -14.85 -3.52
CA GLN A 160 -3.16 -14.29 -4.84
C GLN A 160 -4.35 -14.45 -5.80
N ALA A 161 -5.05 -15.59 -5.75
CA ALA A 161 -6.19 -15.84 -6.62
C ALA A 161 -7.36 -14.89 -6.32
N VAL A 162 -7.74 -14.73 -5.05
CA VAL A 162 -8.87 -13.87 -4.67
C VAL A 162 -8.55 -12.40 -4.90
N GLU A 163 -7.32 -11.95 -4.62
CA GLU A 163 -6.88 -10.57 -4.87
C GLU A 163 -6.87 -10.26 -6.38
N LEU A 164 -6.31 -11.12 -7.21
CA LEU A 164 -6.27 -10.92 -8.65
C LEU A 164 -7.69 -10.89 -9.28
N ILE A 165 -8.61 -11.76 -8.81
CA ILE A 165 -10.01 -11.75 -9.31
C ILE A 165 -10.71 -10.45 -8.88
N ARG A 166 -10.45 -9.96 -7.68
CA ARG A 166 -11.00 -8.71 -7.18
C ARG A 166 -10.49 -7.50 -7.95
N ASP A 167 -9.19 -7.47 -8.19
CA ASP A 167 -8.47 -6.34 -8.78
C ASP A 167 -7.43 -6.81 -9.79
N THR A 168 -7.71 -6.59 -11.06
CA THR A 168 -6.82 -6.98 -12.17
C THR A 168 -5.52 -6.15 -12.25
N SER A 169 -5.36 -5.13 -11.43
CA SER A 169 -4.10 -4.38 -11.26
C SER A 169 -3.20 -4.95 -10.16
N HIS A 170 -3.68 -5.93 -9.39
CA HIS A 170 -2.87 -6.65 -8.42
C HIS A 170 -1.73 -7.39 -9.10
N VAL A 171 -0.52 -7.29 -8.55
CA VAL A 171 0.67 -8.01 -9.01
C VAL A 171 0.99 -9.15 -8.07
N ARG A 172 1.27 -8.86 -6.79
CA ARG A 172 1.59 -9.88 -5.80
C ARG A 172 1.59 -9.32 -4.37
N ASP A 173 0.98 -10.05 -3.44
CA ASP A 173 1.28 -9.93 -2.02
C ASP A 173 2.54 -10.74 -1.71
N TYR A 174 3.63 -10.08 -1.39
CA TYR A 174 4.92 -10.71 -1.11
C TYR A 174 4.94 -11.29 0.30
N THR A 175 5.60 -12.42 0.47
CA THR A 175 5.83 -12.99 1.81
C THR A 175 6.78 -12.10 2.62
N MET A 176 6.77 -12.25 3.95
CA MET A 176 7.70 -11.52 4.82
C MET A 176 9.17 -11.77 4.43
N SER A 177 9.52 -13.01 4.05
CA SER A 177 10.88 -13.35 3.63
C SER A 177 11.25 -12.70 2.29
N GLU A 178 10.33 -12.60 1.34
CA GLU A 178 10.51 -11.87 0.08
C GLU A 178 10.72 -10.38 0.35
N TRP A 179 9.91 -9.76 1.23
CA TRP A 179 10.08 -8.38 1.65
C TRP A 179 11.45 -8.10 2.24
N ILE A 180 11.88 -8.89 3.24
CA ILE A 180 13.18 -8.72 3.91
C ILE A 180 14.33 -8.87 2.91
N ALA A 181 14.26 -9.89 2.03
CA ALA A 181 15.29 -10.11 1.02
C ALA A 181 15.34 -8.98 -0.02
N ALA A 182 14.18 -8.49 -0.49
CA ALA A 182 14.10 -7.39 -1.46
C ALA A 182 14.61 -6.07 -0.87
N LEU A 183 14.23 -5.74 0.37
CA LEU A 183 14.72 -4.57 1.09
C LEU A 183 16.26 -4.61 1.22
N ALA A 184 16.82 -5.76 1.61
CA ALA A 184 18.27 -5.91 1.75
C ALA A 184 19.01 -5.73 0.41
N ARG A 185 18.46 -6.28 -0.70
CA ARG A 185 19.02 -6.10 -2.06
C ARG A 185 18.91 -4.66 -2.57
N SER A 186 17.92 -3.92 -2.09
CA SER A 186 17.64 -2.54 -2.51
C SER A 186 18.34 -1.47 -1.66
N GLY A 187 19.21 -1.86 -0.71
CA GLY A 187 19.99 -0.91 0.09
C GLY A 187 19.37 -0.60 1.47
N PHE A 188 18.30 -1.27 1.87
CA PHE A 188 17.71 -1.10 3.19
C PHE A 188 18.21 -2.13 4.21
N ALA A 189 18.26 -1.73 5.48
CA ALA A 189 18.43 -2.60 6.64
C ALA A 189 17.13 -2.61 7.45
N PRO A 190 16.32 -3.68 7.44
CA PRO A 190 15.21 -3.83 8.36
C PRO A 190 15.65 -3.72 9.81
N VAL A 191 14.95 -2.91 10.61
CA VAL A 191 15.27 -2.68 12.04
C VAL A 191 14.11 -3.03 12.97
N GLY A 192 12.88 -3.13 12.42
CA GLY A 192 11.68 -3.54 13.14
C GLY A 192 10.66 -4.15 12.21
N CYS A 193 9.85 -5.06 12.75
CA CYS A 193 8.70 -5.64 12.04
C CYS A 193 7.54 -5.81 13.02
N GLN A 194 6.35 -5.44 12.59
CA GLN A 194 5.09 -5.67 13.29
C GLN A 194 4.08 -6.30 12.34
N THR A 195 3.15 -7.08 12.86
CA THR A 195 2.10 -7.72 12.06
C THR A 195 0.76 -7.58 12.74
N TRP A 196 -0.29 -7.49 11.94
CA TRP A 196 -1.68 -7.45 12.39
C TRP A 196 -2.56 -8.33 11.53
N ARG A 197 -3.72 -8.67 12.07
CA ARG A 197 -4.82 -9.26 11.32
C ARG A 197 -5.83 -8.18 11.01
N LEU A 198 -6.23 -8.06 9.74
CA LEU A 198 -7.19 -7.06 9.26
C LEU A 198 -8.43 -7.76 8.69
N ARG A 199 -9.60 -7.53 9.32
CA ARG A 199 -10.86 -8.08 8.83
C ARG A 199 -11.32 -7.30 7.58
N MET A 200 -11.57 -8.03 6.52
CA MET A 200 -12.19 -7.53 5.29
C MET A 200 -13.67 -7.89 5.27
N ASP A 201 -14.53 -6.88 5.39
CA ASP A 201 -15.95 -7.02 5.09
C ASP A 201 -16.13 -7.22 3.59
N PHE A 202 -16.63 -8.37 3.17
CA PHE A 202 -16.65 -8.78 1.77
C PHE A 202 -17.43 -7.83 0.85
N PRO A 203 -18.64 -7.37 1.21
CA PRO A 203 -19.36 -6.39 0.42
C PRO A 203 -18.59 -5.07 0.24
N THR A 204 -18.05 -4.53 1.31
CA THR A 204 -17.27 -3.28 1.27
C THR A 204 -15.96 -3.45 0.49
N TRP A 205 -15.28 -4.58 0.67
CA TRP A 205 -14.01 -4.91 0.03
C TRP A 205 -14.14 -5.01 -1.50
N THR A 206 -15.20 -5.66 -1.98
CA THR A 206 -15.48 -5.80 -3.41
C THR A 206 -16.05 -4.50 -4.02
N ALA A 207 -16.95 -3.82 -3.33
CA ALA A 207 -17.55 -2.56 -3.80
C ALA A 207 -16.49 -1.46 -3.97
N ARG A 208 -15.51 -1.36 -3.06
CA ARG A 208 -14.42 -0.38 -3.11
C ARG A 208 -13.62 -0.47 -4.42
N MET A 209 -13.37 -1.69 -4.90
CA MET A 209 -12.66 -1.92 -6.17
C MET A 209 -13.60 -1.93 -7.39
N GLY A 210 -14.91 -1.84 -7.17
CA GLY A 210 -15.90 -2.00 -8.23
C GLY A 210 -15.79 -3.38 -8.89
N THR A 211 -15.50 -4.39 -8.09
CA THR A 211 -15.42 -5.77 -8.54
C THR A 211 -16.75 -6.18 -9.15
N SER A 212 -16.74 -6.75 -10.35
CA SER A 212 -17.97 -7.16 -11.01
C SER A 212 -18.68 -8.25 -10.21
N GLU A 213 -20.02 -8.35 -10.34
CA GLU A 213 -20.76 -9.43 -9.69
C GLU A 213 -20.26 -10.82 -10.10
N GLN A 214 -19.82 -10.98 -11.34
CA GLN A 214 -19.24 -12.25 -11.82
C GLN A 214 -17.96 -12.57 -11.04
N ASN A 215 -17.06 -11.60 -10.87
CA ASN A 215 -15.82 -11.77 -10.12
C ASN A 215 -16.09 -11.99 -8.62
N ALA A 216 -17.02 -11.24 -8.03
CA ALA A 216 -17.42 -11.45 -6.64
C ALA A 216 -17.96 -12.87 -6.41
N ARG A 217 -18.81 -13.37 -7.32
CA ARG A 217 -19.27 -14.78 -7.28
C ARG A 217 -18.13 -15.79 -7.45
N ALA A 218 -17.16 -15.51 -8.33
CA ALA A 218 -15.99 -16.38 -8.49
C ALA A 218 -15.14 -16.45 -7.22
N ILE A 219 -14.91 -15.33 -6.54
CA ILE A 219 -14.24 -15.31 -5.23
C ILE A 219 -15.01 -16.14 -4.21
N ARG A 220 -16.33 -15.97 -4.10
CA ARG A 220 -17.16 -16.75 -3.20
C ARG A 220 -17.12 -18.27 -3.51
N THR A 221 -17.03 -18.63 -4.79
CA THR A 221 -16.88 -20.04 -5.19
C THR A 221 -15.55 -20.61 -4.73
N LEU A 222 -14.45 -19.84 -4.86
CA LEU A 222 -13.13 -20.24 -4.34
C LEU A 222 -13.12 -20.38 -2.82
N GLN A 223 -13.74 -19.45 -2.11
CA GLN A 223 -13.87 -19.49 -0.64
C GLN A 223 -14.67 -20.71 -0.18
N ALA A 224 -15.81 -20.98 -0.83
CA ALA A 224 -16.67 -22.14 -0.50
C ALA A 224 -16.02 -23.51 -0.82
N ALA A 225 -15.06 -23.55 -1.74
CA ALA A 225 -14.31 -24.74 -2.11
C ALA A 225 -12.96 -24.85 -1.39
N ALA A 226 -12.66 -23.91 -0.49
CA ALA A 226 -11.39 -23.89 0.24
C ALA A 226 -11.26 -25.09 1.18
N SER A 227 -10.01 -25.52 1.41
CA SER A 227 -9.77 -26.54 2.43
C SER A 227 -9.96 -25.98 3.84
N ALA A 228 -10.18 -26.83 4.82
CA ALA A 228 -10.37 -26.42 6.21
C ALA A 228 -9.18 -25.58 6.76
N GLU A 229 -7.97 -25.87 6.29
CA GLU A 229 -6.77 -25.11 6.68
C GLU A 229 -6.80 -23.66 6.13
N VAL A 230 -7.24 -23.48 4.88
CA VAL A 230 -7.40 -22.16 4.24
C VAL A 230 -8.53 -21.38 4.93
N GLU A 231 -9.69 -22.04 5.13
CA GLU A 231 -10.83 -21.44 5.83
C GLU A 231 -10.43 -20.96 7.24
N ALA A 232 -9.75 -21.81 7.99
CA ALA A 232 -9.29 -21.49 9.35
C ALA A 232 -8.25 -20.37 9.35
N HIS A 233 -7.27 -20.38 8.42
CA HIS A 233 -6.24 -19.35 8.37
C HIS A 233 -6.83 -17.97 8.05
N PHE A 234 -7.64 -17.87 7.01
CA PHE A 234 -8.28 -16.62 6.61
C PHE A 234 -9.54 -16.31 7.42
N ALA A 235 -9.97 -17.17 8.33
CA ALA A 235 -11.21 -17.04 9.12
C ALA A 235 -12.39 -16.61 8.21
N ILE A 236 -12.62 -17.37 7.15
CA ILE A 236 -13.64 -17.06 6.14
C ILE A 236 -15.02 -17.21 6.77
N GLU A 237 -15.81 -16.14 6.72
CA GLU A 237 -17.16 -16.05 7.27
C GLU A 237 -18.23 -16.45 6.21
N ASP A 238 -19.45 -16.75 6.65
CA ASP A 238 -20.56 -17.18 5.78
C ASP A 238 -20.89 -16.16 4.67
N ASP A 239 -20.74 -14.86 4.97
CA ASP A 239 -20.96 -13.78 4.02
C ASP A 239 -19.76 -13.52 3.06
N GLY A 240 -18.65 -14.22 3.28
CA GLY A 240 -17.39 -14.09 2.55
C GLY A 240 -16.39 -13.11 3.14
N SER A 241 -16.74 -12.49 4.24
CA SER A 241 -15.78 -11.68 5.02
C SER A 241 -14.63 -12.56 5.51
N PHE A 242 -13.44 -12.01 5.63
CA PHE A 242 -12.25 -12.80 5.95
C PHE A 242 -11.14 -11.91 6.56
N MET A 243 -10.07 -12.54 7.02
CA MET A 243 -8.92 -11.87 7.61
C MET A 243 -7.73 -11.85 6.65
N LEU A 244 -7.09 -10.69 6.49
CA LEU A 244 -5.79 -10.53 5.85
C LEU A 244 -4.68 -10.37 6.88
N ASP A 245 -3.50 -10.82 6.50
CA ASP A 245 -2.27 -10.57 7.26
C ASP A 245 -1.62 -9.28 6.74
N VAL A 246 -1.32 -8.35 7.64
CA VAL A 246 -0.67 -7.06 7.33
C VAL A 246 0.66 -7.00 8.05
N LEU A 247 1.71 -6.60 7.34
CA LEU A 247 3.02 -6.31 7.92
C LEU A 247 3.32 -4.80 7.90
N MET A 248 4.14 -4.37 8.84
CA MET A 248 4.88 -3.11 8.79
C MET A 248 6.35 -3.43 9.00
N ILE A 249 7.20 -2.97 8.11
CA ILE A 249 8.64 -3.07 8.24
C ILE A 249 9.23 -1.66 8.36
N GLU A 250 9.87 -1.38 9.49
CA GLU A 250 10.75 -0.22 9.64
C GLU A 250 12.14 -0.60 9.15
N ALA A 251 12.74 0.22 8.29
CA ALA A 251 14.06 -0.02 7.73
C ALA A 251 14.90 1.27 7.72
N ARG A 252 16.22 1.12 7.71
CA ARG A 252 17.20 2.20 7.54
C ARG A 252 17.81 2.11 6.16
N ASN A 253 17.88 3.22 5.44
CA ASN A 253 18.63 3.32 4.20
C ASN A 253 20.14 3.26 4.47
N ARG A 254 20.89 2.43 3.74
CA ARG A 254 22.33 2.20 3.98
C ARG A 254 23.25 3.13 3.21
#